data_d2f05d622b322cb349f16a8daea9763d
#
_entry.id   d2f05d622b322cb349f16a8daea9763d
#
_cell.length_a   1.000
_cell.length_b   1.000
_cell.length_c   1.000
_cell.angle_alpha   90.00
_cell.angle_beta   90.00
_cell.angle_gamma   90.00
#
_symmetry.space_group_name_H-M   'P 1'
#
loop_
_entity.id
_entity.type
_entity.pdbx_description
1 polymer ?
#
loop_
_entity_poly.entity_id
_entity_poly.type
_entity_poly.pdbx_seq_one_letter_code
_entity_poly.pdbx_strand_id
1 'polypeptide(L)' 'DANAINIGSTVRIKDLSSGEEMQYKIVGSTEADILGGKISNESPVGVALIGAKAGQTVDVETPKGTVLQYEILEIQK' A
#
# COMPACT_ATOMS: atom_id res chain seq x y z
N ASP A 1 9.58 13.34 1.77
CA ASP A 1 8.56 13.93 2.59
C ASP A 1 8.24 13.03 3.78
N ALA A 2 8.30 13.59 4.98
CA ALA A 2 8.11 12.83 6.22
C ALA A 2 6.68 12.28 6.36
N ASN A 3 5.73 12.85 5.65
CA ASN A 3 4.32 12.43 5.72
C ASN A 3 3.93 11.44 4.62
N ALA A 4 4.86 11.10 3.74
CA ALA A 4 4.59 10.17 2.64
C ALA A 4 4.98 8.75 3.03
N ILE A 5 4.37 7.79 2.35
CA ILE A 5 4.68 6.37 2.56
C ILE A 5 6.06 6.07 1.98
N ASN A 6 6.90 5.41 2.77
CA ASN A 6 8.25 4.99 2.38
C ASN A 6 8.48 3.55 2.82
N ILE A 7 9.63 2.99 2.41
CA ILE A 7 10.06 1.69 2.94
C ILE A 7 10.17 1.79 4.46
N GLY A 8 9.58 0.84 5.16
CA GLY A 8 9.52 0.82 6.61
C GLY A 8 8.22 1.38 7.18
N SER A 9 7.41 2.05 6.36
CA SER A 9 6.12 2.57 6.82
C SER A 9 5.10 1.44 6.93
N THR A 10 4.26 1.51 7.96
CA THR A 10 3.07 0.66 8.08
C THR A 10 1.87 1.49 7.68
N VAL A 11 1.07 0.97 6.76
CA VAL A 11 -0.07 1.72 6.21
C VAL A 11 -1.36 0.94 6.41
N ARG A 12 -2.42 1.66 6.73
CA ARG A 12 -3.76 1.11 6.73
C ARG A 12 -4.48 1.66 5.51
N ILE A 13 -5.02 0.77 4.71
CA ILE A 13 -5.72 1.16 3.48
C ILE A 13 -7.09 0.50 3.45
N LYS A 14 -7.98 1.12 2.68
CA LYS A 14 -9.34 0.61 2.48
C LYS A 14 -9.55 0.32 1.01
N ASP A 15 -9.98 -0.90 0.70
CA ASP A 15 -10.37 -1.27 -0.66
C ASP A 15 -11.73 -0.64 -0.96
N LEU A 16 -11.75 0.32 -1.89
CA LEU A 16 -12.98 1.05 -2.18
C LEU A 16 -14.00 0.22 -2.94
N SER A 17 -13.59 -0.89 -3.54
CA SER A 17 -14.54 -1.75 -4.25
C SER A 17 -15.30 -2.68 -3.32
N SER A 18 -14.69 -3.11 -2.22
CA SER A 18 -15.31 -4.03 -1.26
C SER A 18 -15.60 -3.39 0.09
N GLY A 19 -14.95 -2.27 0.40
CA GLY A 19 -15.06 -1.63 1.70
C GLY A 19 -14.18 -2.27 2.78
N GLU A 20 -13.34 -3.23 2.40
CA GLU A 20 -12.50 -3.95 3.34
C GLU A 20 -11.25 -3.12 3.69
N GLU A 21 -10.89 -3.10 4.97
CA GLU A 21 -9.69 -2.42 5.45
C GLU A 21 -8.56 -3.44 5.63
N MET A 22 -7.36 -3.01 5.28
CA MET A 22 -6.17 -3.86 5.37
C MET A 22 -5.01 -3.05 5.91
N GLN A 23 -4.06 -3.72 6.54
CA GLN A 23 -2.85 -3.09 7.04
C GLN A 23 -1.64 -3.81 6.46
N TYR A 24 -0.71 -3.03 5.91
CA TYR A 24 0.51 -3.57 5.30
C TYR A 24 1.72 -2.75 5.72
N LYS A 25 2.86 -3.42 5.80
CA LYS A 25 4.15 -2.76 5.98
C LYS A 25 4.91 -2.81 4.65
N ILE A 26 5.45 -1.67 4.25
CA ILE A 26 6.26 -1.59 3.03
C ILE A 26 7.70 -1.97 3.38
N VAL A 27 8.23 -2.98 2.70
CA VAL A 27 9.58 -3.49 2.95
C VAL A 27 10.33 -3.64 1.63
N GLY A 28 11.62 -3.87 1.71
CA GLY A 28 12.40 -4.24 0.53
C GLY A 28 11.99 -5.62 0.03
N SER A 29 12.26 -5.90 -1.25
CA SER A 29 11.79 -7.14 -1.88
C SER A 29 12.28 -8.41 -1.19
N THR A 30 13.45 -8.36 -0.55
CA THR A 30 13.99 -9.54 0.17
C THR A 30 13.24 -9.84 1.46
N GLU A 31 12.51 -8.88 2.00
CA GLU A 31 11.78 -9.04 3.25
C GLU A 31 10.27 -9.20 3.05
N ALA A 32 9.81 -9.16 1.81
CA ALA A 32 8.39 -9.20 1.52
C ALA A 32 7.77 -10.53 1.92
N ASP A 33 6.61 -10.44 2.58
CA ASP A 33 5.83 -11.61 3.00
C ASP A 33 4.36 -11.18 3.06
N ILE A 34 3.63 -11.48 2.00
CA ILE A 34 2.23 -11.08 1.89
C ILE A 34 1.39 -11.71 3.01
N LEU A 35 1.68 -12.94 3.38
CA LEU A 35 0.94 -13.61 4.45
C LEU A 35 1.19 -12.95 5.80
N GLY A 36 2.37 -12.36 5.98
CA GLY A 36 2.70 -11.61 7.19
C GLY A 36 2.34 -10.13 7.12
N GLY A 37 1.67 -9.68 6.06
CA GLY A 37 1.30 -8.29 5.90
C GLY A 37 2.43 -7.38 5.44
N LYS A 38 3.50 -7.95 4.87
CA LYS A 38 4.65 -7.19 4.37
C LYS A 38 4.65 -7.23 2.85
N ILE A 39 4.58 -6.07 2.22
CA ILE A 39 4.59 -5.99 0.76
C ILE A 39 5.85 -5.29 0.28
N SER A 40 6.34 -5.76 -0.86
CA SER A 40 7.54 -5.21 -1.47
C SER A 40 7.29 -3.82 -2.04
N ASN A 41 8.29 -2.95 -1.90
CA ASN A 41 8.27 -1.66 -2.57
C ASN A 41 8.27 -1.77 -4.10
N GLU A 42 8.54 -2.96 -4.63
CA GLU A 42 8.52 -3.23 -6.07
C GLU A 42 7.22 -3.90 -6.54
N SER A 43 6.35 -4.31 -5.61
CA SER A 43 5.06 -4.88 -5.99
C SER A 43 4.13 -3.79 -6.53
N PRO A 44 3.12 -4.16 -7.34
CA PRO A 44 2.16 -3.16 -7.85
C PRO A 44 1.51 -2.33 -6.76
N VAL A 45 1.11 -2.96 -5.65
CA VAL A 45 0.51 -2.24 -4.53
C VAL A 45 1.54 -1.35 -3.86
N GLY A 46 2.76 -1.87 -3.60
CA GLY A 46 3.81 -1.09 -2.97
C GLY A 46 4.22 0.11 -3.79
N VAL A 47 4.38 -0.05 -5.10
CA VAL A 47 4.73 1.05 -5.99
C VAL A 47 3.66 2.15 -5.94
N ALA A 48 2.39 1.77 -5.94
CA ALA A 48 1.29 2.73 -5.91
C ALA A 48 1.23 3.47 -4.57
N LEU A 49 1.58 2.81 -3.48
CA LEU A 49 1.49 3.40 -2.14
C LEU A 49 2.67 4.34 -1.83
N ILE A 50 3.88 4.01 -2.30
CA ILE A 50 5.06 4.81 -2.00
C ILE A 50 4.89 6.23 -2.54
N GLY A 51 5.16 7.21 -1.68
CA GLY A 51 5.00 8.63 -2.01
C GLY A 51 3.61 9.18 -1.76
N ALA A 52 2.64 8.33 -1.46
CA ALA A 52 1.28 8.77 -1.17
C ALA A 52 1.14 9.20 0.29
N LYS A 53 0.09 9.91 0.61
CA LYS A 53 -0.16 10.47 1.94
C LYS A 53 -1.51 10.02 2.47
N ALA A 54 -1.68 10.09 3.79
CA ALA A 54 -2.96 9.76 4.43
C ALA A 54 -4.08 10.63 3.86
N GLY A 55 -5.23 10.02 3.63
CA GLY A 55 -6.38 10.70 3.02
C GLY A 55 -6.38 10.67 1.50
N GLN A 56 -5.31 10.20 0.89
CA GLN A 56 -5.19 10.11 -0.56
C GLN A 56 -5.72 8.77 -1.06
N THR A 57 -6.32 8.79 -2.26
CA THR A 57 -6.73 7.56 -2.94
C THR A 57 -5.71 7.23 -4.02
N VAL A 58 -5.31 5.97 -4.09
CA VAL A 58 -4.34 5.51 -5.10
C VAL A 58 -4.97 4.43 -5.97
N ASP A 59 -4.53 4.39 -7.22
CA ASP A 59 -4.93 3.36 -8.18
C ASP A 59 -3.83 2.31 -8.25
N VAL A 60 -4.22 1.04 -8.15
CA VAL A 60 -3.30 -0.08 -8.27
C VAL A 60 -3.71 -0.90 -9.48
N GLU A 61 -2.82 -0.98 -10.46
CA GLU A 61 -3.06 -1.80 -11.64
C GLU A 61 -2.55 -3.22 -11.38
N THR A 62 -3.45 -4.19 -11.55
CA THR A 62 -3.11 -5.60 -11.34
C THR A 62 -2.60 -6.22 -12.63
N PRO A 63 -1.84 -7.33 -12.55
CA PRO A 63 -1.40 -8.05 -13.74
C PRO A 63 -2.54 -8.53 -14.65
N LYS A 64 -3.74 -8.62 -14.09
CA LYS A 64 -4.92 -9.03 -14.87
C LYS A 64 -5.54 -7.88 -15.67
N GLY A 65 -4.99 -6.67 -15.55
CA GLY A 65 -5.51 -5.50 -16.23
C GLY A 65 -6.64 -4.80 -15.49
N THR A 66 -6.95 -5.21 -14.29
CA THR A 66 -7.95 -4.56 -13.44
C THR A 66 -7.29 -3.47 -12.61
N VAL A 67 -7.94 -2.33 -12.48
CA VAL A 67 -7.47 -1.25 -11.61
C VAL A 67 -8.28 -1.28 -10.33
N LEU A 68 -7.57 -1.38 -9.21
CA LEU A 68 -8.17 -1.34 -7.87
C LEU A 68 -7.86 0.01 -7.25
N GLN A 69 -8.82 0.54 -6.49
CA GLN A 69 -8.63 1.81 -5.80
C GLN A 69 -8.58 1.57 -4.31
N TYR A 70 -7.58 2.16 -3.66
CA TYR A 70 -7.40 2.09 -2.22
C TYR A 70 -7.32 3.50 -1.64
N GLU A 71 -8.02 3.70 -0.53
CA GLU A 71 -7.90 4.93 0.23
C GLU A 71 -6.90 4.73 1.36
N ILE A 72 -5.97 5.66 1.53
CA ILE A 72 -4.98 5.58 2.59
C ILE A 72 -5.59 6.18 3.85
N LEU A 73 -5.82 5.33 4.86
CA LEU A 73 -6.47 5.74 6.10
C LEU A 73 -5.48 6.26 7.11
N GLU A 74 -4.33 5.59 7.25
CA GLU A 74 -3.34 5.95 8.27
C GLU A 74 -1.97 5.47 7.83
N ILE A 75 -0.95 6.25 8.17
CA ILE A 75 0.45 5.90 7.92
C ILE A 75 1.18 5.94 9.26
N GLN A 76 1.83 4.81 9.60
CA GLN A 76 2.66 4.70 10.79
C GLN A 76 4.11 4.48 10.36
N LYS A 77 5.01 5.09 11.06
CA LYS A 77 6.44 4.97 10.78
C LYS A 77 7.15 4.24 11.90
#